data_d380b9d16badb2364566831ad1a24634
#
_entry.id   d380b9d16badb2364566831ad1a24634
#
_cell.length_a   1.000
_cell.length_b   1.000
_cell.length_c   1.000
_cell.angle_alpha   90.00
_cell.angle_beta   90.00
_cell.angle_gamma   90.00
#
_symmetry.space_group_name_H-M   'P 1'
#
loop_
_entity.id
_entity.type
_entity.pdbx_description
1 polymer ?
#
loop_
_entity_poly.entity_id
_entity_poly.type
_entity_poly.pdbx_seq_one_letter_code
_entity_poly.pdbx_strand_id
1 'polypeptide(L)'
;MRRTLLLLIGLCYLLSTVDVEAQVVQTNSKWWDGSVLYNAKLRMGGVVYFEGVDASGNSYEFTIEKEGDTPGMYRLTPSRQADNAPWGAEFGWRVQYIRQDGMYFLAVRKPNGDAMHIMVLTPDNLQNCISQEEYAEAQPVGDNLCSMLLNNTYLRRFSRDELRLMRNEILARHGYKFQSKDLQEYFGGKSWYKPAASNNGIKLSIIEQTNLQLIKSMEAMPRPEDFPGGLADDGRDPAEMAAEGVRTVYSEKEFLGALRNNSIVQLGENVHLNLSRVLEEESLFSGVKGRRWISIASDLISSGTPIVCSESETDGRQLSLVNFQNLTIRGMKNSSIEVNPRYSFCINFINCEGCRVENLTIGHSEGGYCSGGVIGYTDGRMNAIVDCDLYGCGTYGIDANRTNNLTVAKTNIHDCTYGILQLRASYGVKFNSCDFFNNREYTLIEGYGCENVEFSDCRIFANWGDAPLFGFDSPFRLTGCEIYHPKQNLGTIQRAIQEGGAPNKFVDNPLDTSIKARSIGPDRQ
;
A
#
# COMPACT_ATOMS: atom_id res chain seq x y z
N MET A 1 -47.68 -26.60 -30.74
CA MET A 1 -46.90 -25.35 -30.78
C MET A 1 -47.20 -24.34 -29.66
N ARG A 2 -48.43 -24.08 -29.25
CA ARG A 2 -48.70 -23.09 -28.15
C ARG A 2 -48.27 -23.53 -26.75
N ARG A 3 -48.25 -24.81 -26.39
CA ARG A 3 -47.79 -25.28 -25.08
C ARG A 3 -46.28 -25.30 -24.90
N THR A 4 -45.51 -25.50 -25.97
CA THR A 4 -44.06 -25.49 -25.95
C THR A 4 -43.51 -24.05 -25.85
N LEU A 5 -44.23 -23.08 -26.41
CA LEU A 5 -43.85 -21.67 -26.33
C LEU A 5 -44.06 -21.08 -24.93
N LEU A 6 -45.11 -21.53 -24.23
CA LEU A 6 -45.36 -21.10 -22.84
C LEU A 6 -44.37 -21.69 -21.83
N LEU A 7 -43.87 -22.91 -22.08
CA LEU A 7 -42.80 -23.52 -21.28
C LEU A 7 -41.44 -22.83 -21.47
N LEU A 8 -41.11 -22.41 -22.71
CA LEU A 8 -39.89 -21.66 -23.01
C LEU A 8 -39.93 -20.24 -22.43
N ILE A 9 -41.09 -19.57 -22.47
CA ILE A 9 -41.26 -18.24 -21.86
C ILE A 9 -41.21 -18.36 -20.33
N GLY A 10 -41.84 -19.41 -19.74
CA GLY A 10 -41.74 -19.67 -18.31
C GLY A 10 -40.31 -20.01 -17.84
N LEU A 11 -39.54 -20.75 -18.64
CA LEU A 11 -38.16 -21.07 -18.35
C LEU A 11 -37.23 -19.84 -18.49
N CYS A 12 -37.48 -18.98 -19.50
CA CYS A 12 -36.76 -17.69 -19.63
C CYS A 12 -37.13 -16.74 -18.47
N TYR A 13 -38.38 -16.74 -18.00
CA TYR A 13 -38.76 -15.91 -16.84
C TYR A 13 -38.18 -16.45 -15.52
N LEU A 14 -38.05 -17.77 -15.35
CA LEU A 14 -37.41 -18.39 -14.19
C LEU A 14 -35.89 -18.19 -14.20
N LEU A 15 -35.24 -18.19 -15.36
CA LEU A 15 -33.81 -17.88 -15.48
C LEU A 15 -33.53 -16.39 -15.34
N SER A 16 -34.46 -15.51 -15.74
CA SER A 16 -34.30 -14.05 -15.61
C SER A 16 -34.59 -13.52 -14.20
N THR A 17 -35.41 -14.21 -13.42
CA THR A 17 -35.76 -13.79 -12.04
C THR A 17 -34.75 -14.28 -11.00
N VAL A 18 -34.00 -15.34 -11.27
CA VAL A 18 -32.94 -15.83 -10.36
C VAL A 18 -31.67 -15.00 -10.48
N ASP A 19 -31.41 -14.41 -11.65
CA ASP A 19 -30.17 -13.61 -11.87
C ASP A 19 -30.29 -12.15 -11.41
N VAL A 20 -31.48 -11.58 -11.31
CA VAL A 20 -31.65 -10.16 -10.96
C VAL A 20 -31.44 -9.90 -9.46
N GLU A 21 -31.83 -10.82 -8.59
CA GLU A 21 -31.59 -10.70 -7.13
C GLU A 21 -30.12 -10.95 -6.76
N ALA A 22 -29.39 -11.73 -7.55
CA ALA A 22 -27.98 -12.06 -7.31
C ALA A 22 -27.00 -10.94 -7.70
N GLN A 23 -27.48 -9.84 -8.29
CA GLN A 23 -26.64 -8.79 -8.88
C GLN A 23 -26.65 -7.46 -8.14
N VAL A 24 -27.44 -7.34 -7.08
CA VAL A 24 -27.58 -6.10 -6.31
C VAL A 24 -27.10 -6.31 -4.89
N VAL A 25 -26.20 -5.44 -4.43
CA VAL A 25 -25.74 -5.44 -3.04
C VAL A 25 -26.94 -5.24 -2.12
N GLN A 26 -27.12 -6.15 -1.17
CA GLN A 26 -28.19 -6.07 -0.19
C GLN A 26 -28.00 -4.85 0.70
N THR A 27 -28.96 -3.95 0.69
CA THR A 27 -28.99 -2.75 1.54
C THR A 27 -29.62 -3.06 2.89
N ASN A 28 -29.29 -2.26 3.90
CA ASN A 28 -29.62 -2.52 5.31
C ASN A 28 -29.03 -3.85 5.83
N SER A 29 -27.90 -4.24 5.25
CA SER A 29 -27.16 -5.44 5.60
C SER A 29 -25.82 -5.09 6.23
N LYS A 30 -25.22 -6.06 6.90
CA LYS A 30 -23.91 -5.91 7.53
C LYS A 30 -22.89 -6.74 6.79
N TRP A 31 -21.70 -6.16 6.61
CA TRP A 31 -20.59 -6.76 5.88
C TRP A 31 -19.33 -6.76 6.75
N TRP A 32 -18.68 -7.90 6.83
CA TRP A 32 -17.46 -8.11 7.61
C TRP A 32 -16.26 -8.26 6.72
N ASP A 33 -15.17 -7.54 7.00
CA ASP A 33 -13.93 -7.57 6.22
C ASP A 33 -12.74 -8.25 6.94
N GLY A 34 -12.98 -8.81 8.10
CA GLY A 34 -11.94 -9.38 8.95
C GLY A 34 -11.47 -8.44 10.07
N SER A 35 -11.84 -7.15 10.03
CA SER A 35 -11.46 -6.15 11.04
C SER A 35 -12.58 -5.16 11.37
N VAL A 36 -13.41 -4.82 10.41
CA VAL A 36 -14.47 -3.81 10.53
C VAL A 36 -15.81 -4.40 10.12
N LEU A 37 -16.84 -4.11 10.89
CA LEU A 37 -18.22 -4.43 10.55
C LEU A 37 -18.90 -3.20 9.94
N TYR A 38 -19.20 -3.27 8.64
CA TYR A 38 -19.84 -2.20 7.89
C TYR A 38 -21.34 -2.36 7.82
N ASN A 39 -22.09 -1.27 7.96
CA ASN A 39 -23.50 -1.18 7.62
C ASN A 39 -23.66 -0.64 6.19
N ALA A 40 -24.32 -1.37 5.32
CA ALA A 40 -24.62 -0.94 3.96
C ALA A 40 -25.97 -0.23 3.89
N LYS A 41 -26.00 0.99 3.37
CA LYS A 41 -27.21 1.82 3.21
C LYS A 41 -27.34 2.30 1.77
N LEU A 42 -28.54 2.23 1.20
CA LEU A 42 -28.82 2.81 -0.11
C LEU A 42 -28.99 4.33 0.01
N ARG A 43 -28.27 5.08 -0.81
CA ARG A 43 -28.43 6.53 -1.00
C ARG A 43 -29.11 6.84 -2.34
N MET A 44 -29.53 8.10 -2.53
CA MET A 44 -30.12 8.55 -3.79
C MET A 44 -29.16 8.30 -4.97
N GLY A 45 -29.72 7.96 -6.14
CA GLY A 45 -28.92 7.66 -7.33
C GLY A 45 -28.36 6.25 -7.45
N GLY A 46 -28.75 5.31 -6.56
CA GLY A 46 -28.29 3.92 -6.63
C GLY A 46 -26.91 3.68 -5.99
N VAL A 47 -26.41 4.66 -5.26
CA VAL A 47 -25.15 4.58 -4.52
C VAL A 47 -25.36 3.79 -3.23
N VAL A 48 -24.54 2.79 -2.97
CA VAL A 48 -24.54 2.06 -1.69
C VAL A 48 -23.42 2.62 -0.81
N TYR A 49 -23.79 3.12 0.34
CA TYR A 49 -22.90 3.70 1.33
C TYR A 49 -22.61 2.68 2.43
N PHE A 50 -21.34 2.53 2.75
CA PHE A 50 -20.86 1.70 3.83
C PHE A 50 -20.29 2.56 4.94
N GLU A 51 -20.67 2.27 6.16
CA GLU A 51 -20.08 2.88 7.37
C GLU A 51 -19.75 1.77 8.36
N GLY A 52 -18.60 1.83 9.00
CA GLY A 52 -18.15 0.86 9.99
C GLY A 52 -17.23 1.48 11.03
N VAL A 53 -17.07 0.78 12.14
CA VAL A 53 -16.16 1.15 13.22
C VAL A 53 -15.37 -0.09 13.60
N ASP A 54 -14.05 0.03 13.76
CA ASP A 54 -13.21 -1.06 14.24
C ASP A 54 -13.27 -1.20 15.78
N ALA A 55 -12.58 -2.18 16.31
CA ALA A 55 -12.54 -2.44 17.75
C ALA A 55 -11.85 -1.31 18.54
N SER A 56 -11.05 -0.47 17.88
CA SER A 56 -10.38 0.69 18.47
C SER A 56 -11.22 1.97 18.44
N GLY A 57 -12.41 1.92 17.79
CA GLY A 57 -13.31 3.05 17.67
C GLY A 57 -13.05 3.94 16.46
N ASN A 58 -12.15 3.55 15.55
CA ASN A 58 -11.92 4.30 14.31
C ASN A 58 -13.08 4.09 13.33
N SER A 59 -13.54 5.18 12.72
CA SER A 59 -14.63 5.16 11.74
C SER A 59 -14.09 5.00 10.32
N TYR A 60 -14.77 4.17 9.54
CA TYR A 60 -14.45 3.90 8.14
C TYR A 60 -15.69 4.09 7.29
N GLU A 61 -15.55 4.76 6.15
CA GLU A 61 -16.65 5.02 5.23
C GLU A 61 -16.19 4.88 3.79
N PHE A 62 -17.06 4.34 2.95
CA PHE A 62 -16.87 4.34 1.50
C PHE A 62 -18.21 4.19 0.79
N THR A 63 -18.24 4.47 -0.50
CA THR A 63 -19.41 4.26 -1.35
C THR A 63 -19.07 3.36 -2.51
N ILE A 64 -20.06 2.63 -3.01
CA ILE A 64 -19.96 1.94 -4.27
C ILE A 64 -21.10 2.37 -5.18
N GLU A 65 -20.79 2.58 -6.45
CA GLU A 65 -21.75 2.93 -7.50
C GLU A 65 -21.71 1.87 -8.59
N LYS A 66 -22.88 1.55 -9.14
CA LYS A 66 -22.98 0.59 -10.23
C LYS A 66 -22.12 1.06 -11.42
N GLU A 67 -21.25 0.21 -11.91
CA GLU A 67 -20.38 0.53 -13.05
C GLU A 67 -20.98 -0.01 -14.36
N GLY A 68 -21.56 0.89 -15.15
CA GLY A 68 -22.14 0.58 -16.46
C GLY A 68 -23.20 -0.53 -16.41
N ASP A 69 -23.26 -1.33 -17.48
CA ASP A 69 -24.23 -2.44 -17.60
C ASP A 69 -23.68 -3.80 -17.18
N THR A 70 -22.45 -3.83 -16.64
CA THR A 70 -21.85 -5.09 -16.18
C THR A 70 -22.48 -5.53 -14.87
N PRO A 71 -23.17 -6.67 -14.83
CA PRO A 71 -23.81 -7.15 -13.61
C PRO A 71 -22.83 -7.42 -12.49
N GLY A 72 -23.17 -6.98 -11.26
CA GLY A 72 -22.37 -7.21 -10.07
C GLY A 72 -21.03 -6.44 -9.99
N MET A 73 -20.78 -5.51 -10.92
CA MET A 73 -19.60 -4.64 -10.88
C MET A 73 -19.97 -3.25 -10.40
N TYR A 74 -19.16 -2.73 -9.48
CA TYR A 74 -19.32 -1.42 -8.87
C TYR A 74 -17.98 -0.69 -8.88
N ARG A 75 -18.03 0.63 -8.98
CA ARG A 75 -16.90 1.52 -8.75
C ARG A 75 -16.84 1.87 -7.27
N LEU A 76 -15.66 1.77 -6.67
CA LEU A 76 -15.42 2.20 -5.32
C LEU A 76 -15.10 3.70 -5.29
N THR A 77 -15.75 4.41 -4.37
CA THR A 77 -15.45 5.81 -4.07
C THR A 77 -15.30 5.95 -2.56
N PRO A 78 -14.12 6.34 -2.05
CA PRO A 78 -13.94 6.63 -0.63
C PRO A 78 -14.81 7.81 -0.21
N SER A 79 -15.30 7.80 1.02
CA SER A 79 -16.03 8.95 1.55
C SER A 79 -15.06 10.08 1.90
N ARG A 80 -15.44 11.31 1.58
CA ARG A 80 -14.68 12.52 1.95
C ARG A 80 -14.83 12.90 3.44
N GLN A 81 -15.68 12.21 4.18
CA GLN A 81 -16.02 12.54 5.57
C GLN A 81 -15.40 11.56 6.58
N ALA A 82 -14.81 10.49 6.13
CA ALA A 82 -14.15 9.54 7.01
C ALA A 82 -12.70 9.91 7.23
N ASP A 83 -12.26 9.82 8.48
CA ASP A 83 -10.86 10.01 8.83
C ASP A 83 -9.96 8.91 8.23
N ASN A 84 -10.57 7.79 7.81
CA ASN A 84 -9.87 6.63 7.25
C ASN A 84 -10.62 6.02 6.06
N ALA A 85 -9.90 5.75 4.99
CA ALA A 85 -10.40 4.88 3.92
C ALA A 85 -10.04 3.43 4.25
N PRO A 86 -10.99 2.47 4.14
CA PRO A 86 -10.69 1.07 4.41
C PRO A 86 -9.72 0.53 3.34
N TRP A 87 -8.78 -0.30 3.76
CA TRP A 87 -7.85 -1.08 2.91
C TRP A 87 -6.99 -0.27 1.95
N GLY A 88 -6.75 1.01 2.19
CA GLY A 88 -6.17 1.87 1.18
C GLY A 88 -7.06 1.99 -0.05
N ALA A 89 -8.39 1.93 0.16
CA ALA A 89 -9.36 2.03 -0.91
C ALA A 89 -9.09 3.27 -1.76
N GLU A 90 -8.77 3.05 -3.01
CA GLU A 90 -8.24 4.06 -3.90
C GLU A 90 -9.21 4.35 -5.03
N PHE A 91 -9.04 5.52 -5.60
CA PHE A 91 -9.83 5.93 -6.75
C PHE A 91 -9.64 4.96 -7.92
N GLY A 92 -10.76 4.56 -8.53
CA GLY A 92 -10.75 3.65 -9.67
C GLY A 92 -10.73 2.17 -9.32
N TRP A 93 -10.66 1.81 -8.04
CA TRP A 93 -10.86 0.44 -7.65
C TRP A 93 -12.29 -0.01 -7.93
N ARG A 94 -12.44 -1.30 -8.20
CA ARG A 94 -13.71 -1.93 -8.50
C ARG A 94 -14.11 -2.87 -7.40
N VAL A 95 -15.40 -2.99 -7.18
CA VAL A 95 -15.97 -3.96 -6.25
C VAL A 95 -16.83 -4.92 -7.04
N GLN A 96 -16.51 -6.20 -6.96
CA GLN A 96 -17.29 -7.26 -7.57
C GLN A 96 -18.18 -7.93 -6.53
N TYR A 97 -19.48 -7.95 -6.78
CA TYR A 97 -20.45 -8.69 -5.98
C TYR A 97 -20.49 -10.15 -6.45
N ILE A 98 -20.22 -11.08 -5.56
CA ILE A 98 -20.07 -12.51 -5.88
C ILE A 98 -21.00 -13.30 -4.96
N ARG A 99 -21.67 -14.32 -5.50
CA ARG A 99 -22.36 -15.35 -4.75
C ARG A 99 -21.66 -16.68 -4.94
N GLN A 100 -21.26 -17.32 -3.84
CA GLN A 100 -20.63 -18.63 -3.88
C GLN A 100 -21.08 -19.43 -2.63
N ASP A 101 -21.48 -20.68 -2.83
CA ASP A 101 -21.87 -21.63 -1.76
C ASP A 101 -22.93 -21.07 -0.79
N GLY A 102 -23.85 -20.27 -1.30
CA GLY A 102 -24.91 -19.64 -0.51
C GLY A 102 -24.49 -18.37 0.24
N MET A 103 -23.22 -18.00 0.19
CA MET A 103 -22.69 -16.78 0.80
C MET A 103 -22.53 -15.66 -0.25
N TYR A 104 -22.56 -14.42 0.23
CA TYR A 104 -22.40 -13.23 -0.59
C TYR A 104 -21.10 -12.50 -0.21
N PHE A 105 -20.35 -12.09 -1.22
CA PHE A 105 -19.05 -11.44 -1.07
C PHE A 105 -18.99 -10.15 -1.86
N LEU A 106 -18.24 -9.18 -1.35
CA LEU A 106 -17.76 -8.02 -2.10
C LEU A 106 -16.24 -8.15 -2.23
N ALA A 107 -15.78 -8.45 -3.43
CA ALA A 107 -14.35 -8.53 -3.72
C ALA A 107 -13.87 -7.17 -4.25
N VAL A 108 -13.05 -6.48 -3.47
CA VAL A 108 -12.39 -5.23 -3.88
C VAL A 108 -11.19 -5.59 -4.74
N ARG A 109 -11.10 -4.99 -5.92
CA ARG A 109 -10.07 -5.30 -6.91
C ARG A 109 -9.35 -4.03 -7.36
N LYS A 110 -8.04 -4.13 -7.48
CA LYS A 110 -7.22 -3.11 -8.16
C LYS A 110 -7.58 -3.01 -9.65
N PRO A 111 -7.18 -1.92 -10.33
CA PRO A 111 -7.38 -1.79 -11.77
C PRO A 111 -6.75 -2.92 -12.60
N ASN A 112 -5.68 -3.56 -12.12
CA ASN A 112 -5.05 -4.72 -12.76
C ASN A 112 -5.86 -6.03 -12.61
N GLY A 113 -6.95 -6.02 -11.83
CA GLY A 113 -7.82 -7.16 -11.59
C GLY A 113 -7.49 -7.99 -10.35
N ASP A 114 -6.37 -7.72 -9.66
CA ASP A 114 -6.00 -8.42 -8.44
C ASP A 114 -7.00 -8.12 -7.32
N ALA A 115 -7.45 -9.17 -6.62
CA ALA A 115 -8.26 -9.01 -5.44
C ALA A 115 -7.38 -8.53 -4.27
N MET A 116 -7.74 -7.37 -3.70
CA MET A 116 -7.00 -6.80 -2.57
C MET A 116 -7.69 -7.06 -1.25
N HIS A 117 -9.01 -7.13 -1.27
CA HIS A 117 -9.79 -7.26 -0.05
C HIS A 117 -11.13 -7.92 -0.32
N ILE A 118 -11.66 -8.62 0.66
CA ILE A 118 -12.95 -9.30 0.56
C ILE A 118 -13.78 -8.99 1.79
N MET A 119 -15.02 -8.58 1.58
CA MET A 119 -16.04 -8.51 2.62
C MET A 119 -17.07 -9.61 2.42
N VAL A 120 -17.56 -10.15 3.51
CA VAL A 120 -18.60 -11.16 3.53
C VAL A 120 -19.88 -10.59 4.12
N LEU A 121 -21.02 -10.92 3.52
CA LEU A 121 -22.31 -10.58 4.11
C LEU A 121 -22.51 -11.41 5.37
N THR A 122 -22.69 -10.72 6.50
CA THR A 122 -22.90 -11.39 7.78
C THR A 122 -24.34 -11.79 7.98
N PRO A 123 -24.62 -12.98 8.49
CA PRO A 123 -25.92 -13.30 9.07
C PRO A 123 -26.21 -12.39 10.28
N ASP A 124 -27.48 -12.10 10.54
CA ASP A 124 -27.90 -11.19 11.63
C ASP A 124 -27.39 -11.58 13.03
N ASN A 125 -27.01 -12.84 13.23
CA ASN A 125 -26.51 -13.36 14.49
C ASN A 125 -24.99 -13.24 14.69
N LEU A 126 -24.22 -12.78 13.69
CA LEU A 126 -22.79 -12.52 13.82
C LEU A 126 -22.46 -11.25 14.61
N GLN A 127 -23.44 -10.51 15.10
CA GLN A 127 -23.24 -9.38 16.02
C GLN A 127 -22.52 -9.75 17.31
N ASN A 128 -22.48 -11.03 17.66
CA ASN A 128 -21.78 -11.56 18.84
C ASN A 128 -20.44 -12.21 18.50
N CYS A 129 -20.00 -12.13 17.26
CA CYS A 129 -18.73 -12.70 16.85
C CYS A 129 -17.58 -11.75 17.16
N ILE A 130 -17.00 -12.01 18.29
CA ILE A 130 -15.57 -11.93 18.54
C ILE A 130 -15.02 -10.49 18.50
N SER A 131 -14.74 -9.93 19.67
CA SER A 131 -13.85 -8.78 19.81
C SER A 131 -12.49 -9.09 19.14
N GLN A 132 -11.78 -8.07 18.72
CA GLN A 132 -10.43 -8.24 18.14
C GLN A 132 -9.48 -8.96 19.11
N GLU A 133 -9.70 -8.83 20.42
CA GLU A 133 -8.97 -9.53 21.47
C GLU A 133 -9.27 -11.03 21.47
N GLU A 134 -10.54 -11.43 21.40
CA GLU A 134 -10.94 -12.84 21.30
C GLU A 134 -10.43 -13.47 19.99
N TYR A 135 -10.40 -12.71 18.89
CA TYR A 135 -9.83 -13.18 17.62
C TYR A 135 -8.30 -13.31 17.70
N ALA A 136 -7.64 -12.46 18.46
CA ALA A 136 -6.20 -12.52 18.69
C ALA A 136 -5.80 -13.68 19.59
N GLU A 137 -6.67 -14.12 20.48
CA GLU A 137 -6.48 -15.25 21.41
C GLU A 137 -6.98 -16.59 20.85
N ALA A 138 -7.83 -16.55 19.80
CA ALA A 138 -8.32 -17.77 19.16
C ALA A 138 -7.14 -18.61 18.62
N GLN A 139 -7.07 -19.84 19.09
CA GLN A 139 -6.05 -20.79 18.66
C GLN A 139 -6.15 -21.01 17.14
N PRO A 140 -5.02 -21.10 16.41
CA PRO A 140 -5.00 -21.18 14.94
C PRO A 140 -5.51 -22.51 14.38
N VAL A 141 -5.99 -23.40 15.22
CA VAL A 141 -6.38 -24.76 14.87
C VAL A 141 -7.88 -24.89 15.05
N GLY A 142 -8.62 -24.83 13.95
CA GLY A 142 -10.06 -25.04 13.96
C GLY A 142 -10.75 -24.52 12.71
N ASP A 143 -12.06 -24.53 12.72
CA ASP A 143 -12.91 -24.18 11.59
C ASP A 143 -12.74 -22.73 11.08
N ASN A 144 -12.02 -21.88 11.82
CA ASN A 144 -11.82 -20.47 11.51
C ASN A 144 -11.00 -20.23 10.23
N LEU A 145 -10.04 -21.08 9.90
CA LEU A 145 -9.24 -20.95 8.67
C LEU A 145 -10.06 -21.04 7.38
N CYS A 146 -11.18 -21.76 7.43
CA CYS A 146 -12.05 -22.00 6.30
C CYS A 146 -13.30 -21.11 6.30
N SER A 147 -13.63 -20.45 7.41
CA SER A 147 -14.88 -19.72 7.59
C SER A 147 -14.72 -18.21 7.86
N MET A 148 -13.50 -17.75 8.19
CA MET A 148 -13.20 -16.35 8.50
C MET A 148 -12.05 -15.83 7.64
N LEU A 149 -12.08 -14.54 7.29
CA LEU A 149 -10.95 -13.87 6.65
C LEU A 149 -9.84 -13.63 7.67
N LEU A 150 -8.64 -14.08 7.32
CA LEU A 150 -7.44 -13.81 8.09
C LEU A 150 -6.88 -12.43 7.76
N ASN A 151 -6.09 -11.86 8.65
CA ASN A 151 -5.40 -10.61 8.42
C ASN A 151 -3.89 -10.72 8.69
N ASN A 152 -3.12 -9.77 8.15
CA ASN A 152 -1.66 -9.76 8.26
C ASN A 152 -1.18 -9.69 9.72
N THR A 153 -1.84 -8.89 10.55
CA THR A 153 -1.49 -8.70 11.97
C THR A 153 -1.57 -10.01 12.74
N TYR A 154 -2.62 -10.79 12.49
CA TYR A 154 -2.77 -12.11 13.07
C TYR A 154 -1.68 -13.08 12.58
N LEU A 155 -1.43 -13.13 11.26
CA LEU A 155 -0.49 -14.07 10.66
C LEU A 155 0.99 -13.78 11.01
N ARG A 156 1.34 -12.55 11.32
CA ARG A 156 2.70 -12.16 11.75
C ARG A 156 3.16 -12.84 13.05
N ARG A 157 2.24 -13.36 13.84
CA ARG A 157 2.53 -14.05 15.12
C ARG A 157 3.07 -15.46 14.93
N PHE A 158 2.94 -16.03 13.74
CA PHE A 158 3.27 -17.40 13.44
C PHE A 158 4.62 -17.52 12.73
N SER A 159 5.39 -18.55 13.09
CA SER A 159 6.58 -18.96 12.37
C SER A 159 6.23 -19.43 10.94
N ARG A 160 7.22 -19.51 10.08
CA ARG A 160 7.03 -20.03 8.72
C ARG A 160 6.47 -21.46 8.71
N ASP A 161 6.95 -22.31 9.63
CA ASP A 161 6.46 -23.69 9.74
C ASP A 161 5.01 -23.75 10.18
N GLU A 162 4.60 -22.89 11.12
CA GLU A 162 3.21 -22.77 11.54
C GLU A 162 2.33 -22.24 10.40
N LEU A 163 2.77 -21.21 9.68
CA LEU A 163 2.06 -20.70 8.49
C LEU A 163 1.93 -21.79 7.41
N ARG A 164 3.00 -22.56 7.18
CA ARG A 164 2.96 -23.72 6.28
C ARG A 164 1.92 -24.75 6.72
N LEU A 165 1.83 -25.04 7.99
CA LEU A 165 0.82 -25.95 8.54
C LEU A 165 -0.59 -25.37 8.37
N MET A 166 -0.81 -24.10 8.71
CA MET A 166 -2.10 -23.41 8.53
C MET A 166 -2.56 -23.44 7.07
N ARG A 167 -1.67 -23.12 6.13
CA ARG A 167 -1.95 -23.19 4.69
C ARG A 167 -2.38 -24.59 4.25
N ASN A 168 -1.67 -25.61 4.72
CA ASN A 168 -1.96 -26.99 4.36
C ASN A 168 -3.18 -27.54 5.12
N GLU A 169 -3.56 -26.98 6.26
CA GLU A 169 -4.79 -27.33 6.96
C GLU A 169 -6.03 -26.98 6.13
N ILE A 170 -6.05 -25.82 5.46
CA ILE A 170 -7.15 -25.48 4.54
C ILE A 170 -7.35 -26.58 3.50
N LEU A 171 -6.26 -27.07 2.91
CA LEU A 171 -6.32 -28.15 1.93
C LEU A 171 -6.68 -29.50 2.57
N ALA A 172 -6.15 -29.80 3.76
CA ALA A 172 -6.44 -31.02 4.51
C ALA A 172 -7.93 -31.17 4.86
N ARG A 173 -8.60 -30.05 5.19
CA ARG A 173 -10.05 -30.00 5.46
C ARG A 173 -10.91 -30.47 4.28
N HIS A 174 -10.38 -30.31 3.05
CA HIS A 174 -10.99 -30.83 1.81
C HIS A 174 -10.46 -32.21 1.41
N GLY A 175 -9.74 -32.89 2.30
CA GLY A 175 -9.22 -34.22 2.04
C GLY A 175 -8.02 -34.27 1.08
N TYR A 176 -7.25 -33.18 0.97
CA TYR A 176 -6.06 -33.15 0.10
C TYR A 176 -5.07 -34.22 0.51
N LYS A 177 -4.68 -35.07 -0.43
CA LYS A 177 -3.71 -36.14 -0.21
C LYS A 177 -2.28 -35.60 -0.39
N PHE A 178 -1.59 -35.42 0.72
CA PHE A 178 -0.21 -34.91 0.73
C PHE A 178 0.79 -35.91 0.19
N GLN A 179 1.85 -35.42 -0.44
CA GLN A 179 2.96 -36.23 -0.91
C GLN A 179 4.15 -36.19 0.07
N SER A 180 4.34 -35.09 0.80
CA SER A 180 5.42 -34.94 1.76
C SER A 180 5.11 -35.72 3.06
N LYS A 181 6.11 -36.46 3.56
CA LYS A 181 5.94 -37.33 4.72
C LYS A 181 5.54 -36.61 5.99
N ASP A 182 6.15 -35.47 6.26
CA ASP A 182 5.87 -34.63 7.42
C ASP A 182 4.41 -34.18 7.50
N LEU A 183 3.82 -33.75 6.37
CA LEU A 183 2.42 -33.37 6.32
C LEU A 183 1.48 -34.60 6.40
N GLN A 184 1.90 -35.73 5.84
CA GLN A 184 1.16 -36.99 6.01
C GLN A 184 1.11 -37.43 7.47
N GLU A 185 2.25 -37.36 8.19
CA GLU A 185 2.33 -37.71 9.62
C GLU A 185 1.52 -36.71 10.46
N TYR A 186 1.70 -35.40 10.22
CA TYR A 186 1.02 -34.35 10.98
C TYR A 186 -0.51 -34.43 10.83
N PHE A 187 -1.02 -34.46 9.60
CA PHE A 187 -2.45 -34.51 9.36
C PHE A 187 -3.02 -35.91 9.58
N GLY A 188 -2.27 -36.97 9.31
CA GLY A 188 -2.67 -38.35 9.58
C GLY A 188 -2.99 -38.61 11.05
N GLY A 189 -2.36 -37.89 11.97
CA GLY A 189 -2.69 -37.90 13.40
C GLY A 189 -3.98 -37.16 13.79
N LYS A 190 -4.59 -36.40 12.88
CA LYS A 190 -5.82 -35.64 13.16
C LYS A 190 -7.06 -36.51 12.88
N SER A 191 -7.94 -36.64 13.86
CA SER A 191 -9.16 -37.48 13.76
C SER A 191 -10.12 -37.04 12.66
N TRP A 192 -10.09 -35.74 12.29
CA TRP A 192 -10.94 -35.15 11.26
C TRP A 192 -10.37 -35.27 9.85
N TYR A 193 -9.08 -35.55 9.67
CA TYR A 193 -8.46 -35.63 8.35
C TYR A 193 -8.79 -36.97 7.67
N LYS A 194 -9.43 -36.88 6.50
CA LYS A 194 -9.76 -38.05 5.67
C LYS A 194 -9.27 -37.78 4.24
N PRO A 195 -8.12 -38.33 3.85
CA PRO A 195 -7.57 -38.10 2.53
C PRO A 195 -8.50 -38.67 1.45
N ALA A 196 -8.76 -37.86 0.41
CA ALA A 196 -9.52 -38.27 -0.75
C ALA A 196 -8.71 -39.28 -1.61
N ALA A 197 -9.42 -40.01 -2.45
CA ALA A 197 -8.76 -40.93 -3.40
C ALA A 197 -7.87 -40.19 -4.40
N SER A 198 -8.24 -38.93 -4.79
CA SER A 198 -7.53 -38.05 -5.71
C SER A 198 -7.69 -36.61 -5.29
N ASN A 199 -6.68 -35.78 -5.57
CA ASN A 199 -6.74 -34.32 -5.35
C ASN A 199 -7.54 -33.59 -6.47
N ASN A 200 -7.95 -34.29 -7.52
CA ASN A 200 -8.75 -33.70 -8.58
C ASN A 200 -10.16 -33.38 -8.09
N GLY A 201 -10.57 -32.14 -8.28
CA GLY A 201 -11.93 -31.70 -7.93
C GLY A 201 -12.06 -31.02 -6.57
N ILE A 202 -10.97 -30.82 -5.81
CA ILE A 202 -11.01 -29.99 -4.62
C ILE A 202 -11.41 -28.56 -5.02
N LYS A 203 -12.49 -28.08 -4.44
CA LYS A 203 -12.98 -26.71 -4.63
C LYS A 203 -12.88 -25.97 -3.30
N LEU A 204 -12.14 -24.88 -3.32
CA LEU A 204 -11.99 -23.98 -2.19
C LEU A 204 -13.01 -22.84 -2.31
N SER A 205 -13.61 -22.46 -1.18
CA SER A 205 -14.41 -21.24 -1.08
C SER A 205 -13.55 -19.99 -1.34
N ILE A 206 -14.19 -18.85 -1.56
CA ILE A 206 -13.47 -17.57 -1.75
C ILE A 206 -12.67 -17.21 -0.49
N ILE A 207 -13.21 -17.43 0.71
CA ILE A 207 -12.49 -17.21 1.98
C ILE A 207 -11.22 -18.06 2.02
N GLU A 208 -11.35 -19.36 1.74
CA GLU A 208 -10.21 -20.28 1.77
C GLU A 208 -9.15 -19.93 0.72
N GLN A 209 -9.55 -19.55 -0.49
CA GLN A 209 -8.62 -19.09 -1.53
C GLN A 209 -7.88 -17.83 -1.10
N THR A 210 -8.59 -16.87 -0.51
CA THR A 210 -8.01 -15.62 -0.03
C THR A 210 -7.04 -15.87 1.12
N ASN A 211 -7.45 -16.66 2.12
CA ASN A 211 -6.61 -17.02 3.25
C ASN A 211 -5.36 -17.79 2.80
N LEU A 212 -5.51 -18.70 1.85
CA LEU A 212 -4.40 -19.48 1.31
C LEU A 212 -3.38 -18.57 0.60
N GLN A 213 -3.85 -17.60 -0.19
CA GLN A 213 -2.98 -16.63 -0.84
C GLN A 213 -2.28 -15.74 0.19
N LEU A 214 -3.01 -15.24 1.19
CA LEU A 214 -2.48 -14.40 2.24
C LEU A 214 -1.42 -15.15 3.06
N ILE A 215 -1.72 -16.36 3.54
CA ILE A 215 -0.75 -17.18 4.27
C ILE A 215 0.49 -17.46 3.43
N LYS A 216 0.32 -17.77 2.13
CA LYS A 216 1.41 -18.01 1.21
C LYS A 216 2.32 -16.79 1.03
N SER A 217 1.75 -15.58 0.95
CA SER A 217 2.53 -14.36 0.90
C SER A 217 3.32 -14.14 2.19
N MET A 218 2.71 -14.41 3.35
CA MET A 218 3.37 -14.31 4.65
C MET A 218 4.46 -15.37 4.86
N GLU A 219 4.29 -16.59 4.32
CA GLU A 219 5.33 -17.64 4.29
C GLU A 219 6.55 -17.21 3.46
N ALA A 220 6.31 -16.53 2.33
CA ALA A 220 7.35 -16.10 1.40
C ALA A 220 8.12 -14.86 1.90
N MET A 221 7.65 -14.18 2.93
CA MET A 221 8.36 -13.04 3.50
C MET A 221 9.70 -13.48 4.06
N PRO A 222 10.81 -12.81 3.71
CA PRO A 222 12.12 -13.07 4.30
C PRO A 222 12.08 -12.90 5.82
N ARG A 223 12.70 -13.80 6.53
CA ARG A 223 12.78 -13.82 7.99
C ARG A 223 14.23 -13.91 8.45
N PRO A 224 14.54 -13.47 9.69
CA PRO A 224 15.91 -13.56 10.22
C PRO A 224 16.50 -14.97 10.14
N GLU A 225 15.67 -16.02 10.30
CA GLU A 225 16.09 -17.41 10.21
C GLU A 225 16.50 -17.88 8.80
N ASP A 226 16.13 -17.15 7.75
CA ASP A 226 16.50 -17.50 6.36
C ASP A 226 17.95 -17.17 6.02
N PHE A 227 18.60 -16.42 6.88
CA PHE A 227 19.97 -15.96 6.69
C PHE A 227 20.89 -16.75 7.64
N PRO A 228 21.54 -17.84 7.14
CA PRO A 228 22.49 -18.59 7.95
C PRO A 228 23.68 -17.71 8.31
N GLY A 229 23.70 -17.26 9.51
CA GLY A 229 24.62 -16.27 10.05
C GLY A 229 23.92 -15.32 10.99
N GLY A 230 22.62 -15.54 11.24
CA GLY A 230 21.72 -14.79 12.15
C GLY A 230 22.36 -13.53 12.68
N LEU A 231 21.71 -12.48 12.95
CA LEU A 231 22.19 -11.19 13.50
C LEU A 231 23.41 -11.28 14.46
N ALA A 232 24.36 -12.14 14.15
CA ALA A 232 25.66 -12.14 14.79
C ALA A 232 26.31 -10.80 14.45
N ASP A 233 26.54 -10.04 15.47
CA ASP A 233 27.61 -9.04 15.47
C ASP A 233 28.83 -9.83 14.99
N ASP A 234 29.19 -9.69 13.71
CA ASP A 234 30.29 -10.44 13.11
C ASP A 234 31.66 -9.98 13.64
N GLY A 235 31.64 -9.09 14.64
CA GLY A 235 32.83 -8.59 15.31
C GLY A 235 33.75 -7.75 14.43
N ARG A 236 33.36 -7.46 13.18
CA ARG A 236 34.16 -6.64 12.28
C ARG A 236 34.14 -5.17 12.70
N ASP A 237 35.28 -4.55 12.68
CA ASP A 237 35.41 -3.12 12.97
C ASP A 237 34.60 -2.30 11.94
N PRO A 238 33.71 -1.39 12.39
CA PRO A 238 33.02 -0.46 11.49
C PRO A 238 33.93 0.30 10.53
N ALA A 239 35.21 0.46 10.88
CA ALA A 239 36.19 1.09 10.01
C ALA A 239 36.66 0.21 8.85
N GLU A 240 36.72 -1.12 9.02
CA GLU A 240 37.03 -2.07 7.92
C GLU A 240 35.88 -2.14 6.91
N MET A 241 34.63 -2.04 7.38
CA MET A 241 33.45 -2.02 6.53
C MET A 241 33.29 -0.71 5.75
N ALA A 242 33.91 0.39 6.20
CA ALA A 242 33.92 1.68 5.51
C ALA A 242 34.80 1.69 4.24
N ALA A 243 35.74 0.77 4.12
CA ALA A 243 36.63 0.67 2.96
C ALA A 243 35.93 0.12 1.71
N GLU A 244 34.82 -0.59 1.83
CA GLU A 244 34.10 -1.20 0.70
C GLU A 244 32.94 -0.35 0.15
N GLY A 245 32.56 0.74 0.80
CA GLY A 245 31.57 1.72 0.30
C GLY A 245 30.13 1.24 0.21
N VAL A 246 29.87 -0.06 0.12
CA VAL A 246 28.54 -0.66 -0.02
C VAL A 246 28.29 -1.67 1.08
N ARG A 247 27.15 -1.53 1.77
CA ARG A 247 26.69 -2.53 2.73
C ARG A 247 25.33 -3.07 2.31
N THR A 248 25.26 -4.36 1.99
CA THR A 248 24.00 -5.05 1.72
C THR A 248 23.35 -5.46 3.04
N VAL A 249 22.03 -5.22 3.16
CA VAL A 249 21.24 -5.43 4.38
C VAL A 249 20.01 -6.28 4.06
N TYR A 250 19.59 -7.07 5.05
CA TYR A 250 18.50 -8.04 4.90
C TYR A 250 17.44 -7.92 6.02
N SER A 251 17.62 -7.00 6.96
CA SER A 251 16.68 -6.77 8.06
C SER A 251 16.64 -5.30 8.45
N GLU A 252 15.59 -4.90 9.17
CA GLU A 252 15.40 -3.54 9.70
C GLU A 252 16.56 -3.14 10.62
N LYS A 253 17.03 -4.06 11.45
CA LYS A 253 18.16 -3.82 12.36
C LYS A 253 19.46 -3.58 11.60
N GLU A 254 19.76 -4.40 10.58
CA GLU A 254 20.91 -4.21 9.72
C GLU A 254 20.82 -2.91 8.94
N PHE A 255 19.64 -2.61 8.38
CA PHE A 255 19.37 -1.35 7.68
C PHE A 255 19.66 -0.15 8.58
N LEU A 256 19.04 -0.09 9.77
CA LEU A 256 19.30 0.97 10.73
C LEU A 256 20.78 1.03 11.12
N GLY A 257 21.43 -0.10 11.36
CA GLY A 257 22.85 -0.18 11.74
C GLY A 257 23.80 0.28 10.65
N ALA A 258 23.40 0.19 9.38
CA ALA A 258 24.24 0.56 8.23
C ALA A 258 24.22 2.06 7.90
N LEU A 259 23.19 2.80 8.32
CA LEU A 259 23.00 4.21 7.99
C LEU A 259 24.13 5.09 8.55
N ARG A 260 24.95 5.69 7.67
CA ARG A 260 26.06 6.59 8.01
C ARG A 260 26.42 7.49 6.83
N ASN A 261 27.19 8.54 7.07
CA ASN A 261 27.69 9.41 6.02
C ASN A 261 28.60 8.66 5.03
N ASN A 262 28.63 9.15 3.79
CA ASN A 262 29.52 8.66 2.71
C ASN A 262 29.42 7.15 2.50
N SER A 263 28.21 6.59 2.55
CA SER A 263 27.98 5.14 2.44
C SER A 263 26.82 4.80 1.53
N ILE A 264 26.82 3.56 1.04
CA ILE A 264 25.74 2.98 0.28
C ILE A 264 25.14 1.84 1.11
N VAL A 265 23.88 1.98 1.48
CA VAL A 265 23.08 0.93 2.13
C VAL A 265 22.21 0.30 1.06
N GLN A 266 22.45 -0.98 0.78
CA GLN A 266 21.78 -1.70 -0.28
C GLN A 266 20.88 -2.79 0.30
N LEU A 267 19.59 -2.75 0.03
CA LEU A 267 18.72 -3.87 0.33
C LEU A 267 19.02 -5.02 -0.62
N GLY A 268 19.11 -6.23 -0.08
CA GLY A 268 19.28 -7.45 -0.88
C GLY A 268 18.08 -7.72 -1.80
N GLU A 269 18.24 -8.67 -2.72
CA GLU A 269 17.12 -9.11 -3.58
C GLU A 269 15.98 -9.69 -2.74
N ASN A 270 14.75 -9.34 -3.10
CA ASN A 270 13.52 -9.76 -2.42
C ASN A 270 13.45 -9.39 -0.92
N VAL A 271 14.18 -8.36 -0.51
CA VAL A 271 14.13 -7.86 0.87
C VAL A 271 13.02 -6.82 1.00
N HIS A 272 12.06 -7.11 1.86
CA HIS A 272 10.94 -6.23 2.18
C HIS A 272 11.03 -5.82 3.65
N LEU A 273 11.47 -4.60 3.91
CA LEU A 273 11.59 -4.07 5.27
C LEU A 273 10.29 -3.37 5.67
N ASN A 274 9.71 -3.76 6.80
CA ASN A 274 8.63 -3.01 7.43
C ASN A 274 9.16 -2.37 8.72
N LEU A 275 9.39 -1.07 8.67
CA LEU A 275 10.03 -0.34 9.77
C LEU A 275 9.10 -0.06 10.95
N SER A 276 7.79 -0.29 10.85
CA SER A 276 6.80 0.10 11.86
C SER A 276 7.16 -0.41 13.25
N ARG A 277 7.39 -1.70 13.37
CA ARG A 277 7.68 -2.30 14.67
C ARG A 277 8.95 -1.74 15.30
N VAL A 278 10.03 -1.65 14.54
CA VAL A 278 11.31 -1.17 15.08
C VAL A 278 11.25 0.32 15.43
N LEU A 279 10.43 1.10 14.75
CA LEU A 279 10.20 2.51 15.06
C LEU A 279 9.34 2.72 16.31
N GLU A 280 8.38 1.83 16.56
CA GLU A 280 7.44 1.94 17.69
C GLU A 280 7.98 1.36 19.01
N GLU A 281 8.94 0.43 18.96
CA GLU A 281 9.52 -0.19 20.16
C GLU A 281 10.88 0.42 20.51
N GLU A 282 10.92 1.26 21.57
CA GLU A 282 12.15 1.93 22.02
C GLU A 282 13.32 0.97 22.23
N SER A 283 13.07 -0.16 22.84
CA SER A 283 14.10 -1.17 23.13
C SER A 283 14.72 -1.75 21.86
N LEU A 284 13.94 -1.94 20.79
CA LEU A 284 14.44 -2.41 19.51
C LEU A 284 15.22 -1.31 18.79
N PHE A 285 14.69 -0.11 18.73
CA PHE A 285 15.33 0.99 18.02
C PHE A 285 16.62 1.44 18.71
N SER A 286 16.57 1.72 20.00
CA SER A 286 17.74 2.15 20.80
C SER A 286 18.75 1.02 21.02
N GLY A 287 18.34 -0.25 20.84
CA GLY A 287 19.23 -1.41 20.83
C GLY A 287 20.20 -1.41 19.66
N VAL A 288 19.94 -0.67 18.60
CA VAL A 288 20.90 -0.45 17.50
C VAL A 288 21.84 0.68 17.89
N LYS A 289 23.14 0.43 17.91
CA LYS A 289 24.16 1.37 18.36
C LYS A 289 24.03 2.74 17.66
N GLY A 290 23.95 3.81 18.44
CA GLY A 290 23.90 5.18 17.94
C GLY A 290 22.53 5.62 17.40
N ARG A 291 21.45 4.83 17.60
CA ARG A 291 20.09 5.20 17.25
C ARG A 291 19.39 5.85 18.43
N ARG A 292 18.55 6.85 18.17
CA ARG A 292 17.90 7.66 19.22
C ARG A 292 16.39 7.65 19.08
N TRP A 293 15.70 7.26 20.11
CA TRP A 293 14.24 7.26 20.19
C TRP A 293 13.75 8.57 20.83
N ILE A 294 13.84 9.66 20.07
CA ILE A 294 13.62 11.03 20.54
C ILE A 294 12.89 11.88 19.49
N SER A 295 12.28 12.96 19.93
CA SER A 295 11.85 14.05 19.06
C SER A 295 13.05 14.93 18.68
N ILE A 296 13.03 15.47 17.46
CA ILE A 296 14.13 16.28 16.94
C ILE A 296 13.97 17.71 17.45
N ALA A 297 15.00 18.19 18.11
CA ALA A 297 15.11 19.57 18.56
C ALA A 297 16.13 20.34 17.69
N SER A 298 16.00 21.65 17.67
CA SER A 298 16.85 22.53 16.84
C SER A 298 18.34 22.44 17.14
N ASP A 299 18.71 22.12 18.38
CA ASP A 299 20.11 21.92 18.80
C ASP A 299 20.71 20.65 18.16
N LEU A 300 19.92 19.60 17.98
CA LEU A 300 20.36 18.40 17.26
C LEU A 300 20.68 18.69 15.80
N ILE A 301 19.84 19.49 15.13
CA ILE A 301 20.08 19.93 13.76
C ILE A 301 21.34 20.78 13.70
N SER A 302 21.46 21.74 14.60
CA SER A 302 22.61 22.69 14.65
C SER A 302 23.93 22.02 15.01
N SER A 303 23.90 20.83 15.63
CA SER A 303 25.13 20.08 15.96
C SER A 303 25.91 19.61 14.74
N GLY A 304 25.27 19.50 13.57
CA GLY A 304 25.84 18.93 12.34
C GLY A 304 26.19 17.43 12.44
N THR A 305 25.92 16.80 13.58
CA THR A 305 26.20 15.37 13.79
C THR A 305 25.13 14.50 13.11
N PRO A 306 25.51 13.47 12.32
CA PRO A 306 24.52 12.56 11.73
C PRO A 306 23.79 11.77 12.81
N ILE A 307 22.48 11.82 12.78
CA ILE A 307 21.61 11.15 13.75
C ILE A 307 20.50 10.42 13.03
N VAL A 308 20.25 9.18 13.44
CA VAL A 308 19.07 8.41 13.05
C VAL A 308 18.10 8.39 14.24
N CYS A 309 16.92 8.93 14.01
CA CYS A 309 15.90 9.03 15.05
C CYS A 309 14.64 8.23 14.69
N SER A 310 14.00 7.62 15.68
CA SER A 310 12.59 7.35 15.66
C SER A 310 11.88 8.55 16.26
N GLU A 311 11.16 9.31 15.46
CA GLU A 311 10.49 10.55 15.84
C GLU A 311 8.99 10.32 15.99
N SER A 312 8.38 10.90 17.04
CA SER A 312 6.93 10.79 17.26
C SER A 312 6.16 11.70 16.31
N GLU A 313 5.16 11.13 15.67
CA GLU A 313 4.16 11.81 14.85
C GLU A 313 2.75 11.58 15.39
N THR A 314 1.74 12.06 14.68
CA THR A 314 0.34 12.05 15.16
C THR A 314 -0.21 10.63 15.35
N ASP A 315 0.14 9.70 14.47
CA ASP A 315 -0.40 8.32 14.42
C ASP A 315 0.69 7.24 14.55
N GLY A 316 1.86 7.61 15.02
CA GLY A 316 2.96 6.68 15.19
C GLY A 316 4.31 7.34 15.15
N ARG A 317 5.31 6.62 14.70
CA ARG A 317 6.68 7.12 14.67
C ARG A 317 7.27 6.97 13.27
N GLN A 318 8.10 7.93 12.87
CA GLN A 318 8.78 7.96 11.58
C GLN A 318 10.29 7.77 11.71
N LEU A 319 10.91 7.29 10.65
CA LEU A 319 12.36 7.26 10.53
C LEU A 319 12.84 8.64 10.06
N SER A 320 13.54 9.37 10.92
CA SER A 320 14.16 10.65 10.59
C SER A 320 15.68 10.54 10.55
N LEU A 321 16.25 10.95 9.42
CA LEU A 321 17.68 11.03 9.15
C LEU A 321 18.11 12.49 9.22
N VAL A 322 18.94 12.86 10.19
CA VAL A 322 19.31 14.25 10.46
C VAL A 322 20.80 14.46 10.18
N ASN A 323 21.16 15.53 9.49
CA ASN A 323 22.55 15.93 9.17
C ASN A 323 23.34 14.89 8.35
N PHE A 324 22.69 14.05 7.58
CA PHE A 324 23.38 13.08 6.74
C PHE A 324 24.02 13.73 5.50
N GLN A 325 25.19 13.23 5.14
CA GLN A 325 25.91 13.63 3.93
C GLN A 325 26.27 12.41 3.08
N ASN A 326 25.96 12.47 1.77
CA ASN A 326 26.32 11.47 0.78
C ASN A 326 25.89 10.04 1.15
N LEU A 327 24.74 9.86 1.78
CA LEU A 327 24.14 8.57 2.04
C LEU A 327 23.32 8.14 0.83
N THR A 328 23.58 6.95 0.31
CA THR A 328 22.72 6.31 -0.68
C THR A 328 21.98 5.14 -0.05
N ILE A 329 20.65 5.14 -0.16
CA ILE A 329 19.79 4.00 0.16
C ILE A 329 19.29 3.46 -1.16
N ARG A 330 19.62 2.20 -1.48
CA ARG A 330 19.20 1.59 -2.74
C ARG A 330 18.71 0.17 -2.58
N GLY A 331 17.89 -0.29 -3.51
CA GLY A 331 17.39 -1.66 -3.56
C GLY A 331 18.03 -2.48 -4.66
N MET A 332 18.04 -3.78 -4.46
CA MET A 332 18.19 -4.78 -5.50
C MET A 332 16.79 -5.20 -5.99
N LYS A 333 16.75 -6.17 -6.89
CA LYS A 333 15.50 -6.66 -7.47
C LYS A 333 14.45 -6.98 -6.40
N ASN A 334 13.22 -6.52 -6.63
CA ASN A 334 12.07 -6.78 -5.77
C ASN A 334 12.31 -6.44 -4.29
N SER A 335 12.86 -5.27 -4.01
CA SER A 335 13.10 -4.81 -2.64
C SER A 335 12.23 -3.61 -2.27
N SER A 336 11.77 -3.53 -1.02
CA SER A 336 10.91 -2.45 -0.56
C SER A 336 11.20 -2.02 0.87
N ILE A 337 10.79 -0.78 1.19
CA ILE A 337 10.70 -0.23 2.54
C ILE A 337 9.28 0.24 2.77
N GLU A 338 8.66 -0.24 3.82
CA GLU A 338 7.29 0.10 4.19
C GLU A 338 7.17 0.54 5.65
N VAL A 339 6.14 1.32 5.94
CA VAL A 339 5.68 1.63 7.29
C VAL A 339 4.16 1.48 7.37
N ASN A 340 3.65 1.13 8.55
CA ASN A 340 2.20 1.09 8.81
C ASN A 340 1.63 2.44 9.25
N PRO A 341 2.31 3.24 10.06
CA PRO A 341 1.74 4.49 10.57
C PRO A 341 1.33 5.42 9.43
N ARG A 342 0.07 5.83 9.44
CA ARG A 342 -0.55 6.62 8.36
C ARG A 342 -0.11 8.08 8.35
N TYR A 343 0.28 8.60 9.52
CA TYR A 343 0.61 10.01 9.72
C TYR A 343 2.11 10.26 9.85
N SER A 344 2.93 9.36 9.33
CA SER A 344 4.37 9.49 9.36
C SER A 344 4.99 9.24 8.00
N PHE A 345 6.14 9.85 7.77
CA PHE A 345 6.94 9.54 6.57
C PHE A 345 7.54 8.14 6.67
N CYS A 346 7.66 7.47 5.53
CA CYS A 346 8.46 6.26 5.46
C CYS A 346 9.93 6.58 5.74
N ILE A 347 10.43 7.66 5.17
CA ILE A 347 11.77 8.21 5.44
C ILE A 347 11.70 9.73 5.41
N ASN A 348 12.18 10.40 6.45
CA ASN A 348 12.26 11.85 6.55
C ASN A 348 13.73 12.30 6.63
N PHE A 349 14.17 13.17 5.71
CA PHE A 349 15.51 13.72 5.64
C PHE A 349 15.51 15.16 6.14
N ILE A 350 16.28 15.47 7.19
CA ILE A 350 16.36 16.79 7.80
C ILE A 350 17.79 17.29 7.75
N ASN A 351 18.02 18.46 7.16
CA ASN A 351 19.35 19.06 6.98
C ASN A 351 20.36 18.09 6.33
N CYS A 352 19.90 17.32 5.33
CA CYS A 352 20.71 16.33 4.64
C CYS A 352 21.23 16.87 3.30
N GLU A 353 22.44 16.46 2.93
CA GLU A 353 23.09 16.91 1.71
C GLU A 353 23.65 15.74 0.89
N GLY A 354 23.38 15.74 -0.44
CA GLY A 354 23.89 14.72 -1.36
C GLY A 354 23.33 13.32 -1.13
N CYS A 355 22.26 13.19 -0.36
CA CYS A 355 21.65 11.89 -0.08
C CYS A 355 20.79 11.42 -1.25
N ARG A 356 20.79 10.10 -1.50
CA ARG A 356 20.06 9.47 -2.60
C ARG A 356 19.21 8.32 -2.11
N VAL A 357 18.04 8.21 -2.71
CA VAL A 357 17.20 7.02 -2.64
C VAL A 357 17.05 6.51 -4.06
N GLU A 358 17.40 5.25 -4.31
CA GLU A 358 17.40 4.74 -5.67
C GLU A 358 16.98 3.27 -5.78
N ASN A 359 16.28 2.94 -6.85
CA ASN A 359 15.88 1.58 -7.20
C ASN A 359 15.12 0.87 -6.05
N LEU A 360 14.13 1.54 -5.45
CA LEU A 360 13.36 1.05 -4.32
C LEU A 360 11.86 1.27 -4.52
N THR A 361 11.08 0.32 -4.04
CA THR A 361 9.66 0.53 -3.76
C THR A 361 9.51 1.01 -2.31
N ILE A 362 8.86 2.16 -2.09
CA ILE A 362 8.69 2.74 -0.75
C ILE A 362 7.25 3.19 -0.57
N GLY A 363 6.64 2.82 0.54
CA GLY A 363 5.26 3.23 0.79
C GLY A 363 4.70 2.84 2.14
N HIS A 364 3.40 3.09 2.30
CA HIS A 364 2.65 2.68 3.47
C HIS A 364 1.99 1.33 3.21
N SER A 365 2.16 0.38 4.14
CA SER A 365 1.55 -0.96 4.03
C SER A 365 0.05 -0.97 4.34
N GLU A 366 -0.46 0.06 5.00
CA GLU A 366 -1.88 0.25 5.29
C GLU A 366 -2.40 1.48 4.56
N GLY A 367 -3.57 1.35 3.94
CA GLY A 367 -4.24 2.47 3.31
C GLY A 367 -4.97 3.36 4.31
N GLY A 368 -5.34 4.55 3.89
CA GLY A 368 -6.12 5.49 4.69
C GLY A 368 -5.81 6.95 4.36
N TYR A 369 -6.36 7.86 5.18
CA TYR A 369 -6.00 9.27 5.16
C TYR A 369 -4.83 9.49 6.12
N CYS A 370 -3.79 10.15 5.64
CA CYS A 370 -2.56 10.35 6.37
C CYS A 370 -2.15 11.83 6.38
N SER A 371 -1.45 12.26 7.42
CA SER A 371 -0.85 13.59 7.50
C SER A 371 0.63 13.61 7.09
N GLY A 372 1.29 12.45 7.07
CA GLY A 372 2.64 12.29 6.57
C GLY A 372 2.70 12.11 5.04
N GLY A 373 3.87 11.91 4.51
CA GLY A 373 4.11 11.57 3.11
C GLY A 373 4.94 10.30 2.97
N VAL A 374 5.30 9.95 1.74
CA VAL A 374 6.20 8.80 1.55
C VAL A 374 7.63 9.21 1.88
N ILE A 375 8.13 10.29 1.28
CA ILE A 375 9.47 10.82 1.59
C ILE A 375 9.38 12.31 1.92
N GLY A 376 9.95 12.68 3.07
CA GLY A 376 10.07 14.05 3.54
C GLY A 376 11.47 14.62 3.38
N TYR A 377 11.57 15.91 3.04
CA TYR A 377 12.80 16.68 3.03
C TYR A 377 12.60 18.02 3.73
N THR A 378 13.43 18.33 4.70
CA THR A 378 13.47 19.65 5.35
C THR A 378 14.90 20.16 5.39
N ASP A 379 15.13 21.40 4.95
CA ASP A 379 16.46 22.05 4.91
C ASP A 379 17.52 21.24 4.11
N GLY A 380 17.07 20.45 3.10
CA GLY A 380 17.91 19.57 2.33
C GLY A 380 18.65 20.26 1.18
N ARG A 381 19.77 19.69 0.74
CA ARG A 381 20.52 20.19 -0.43
C ARG A 381 21.03 19.06 -1.31
N MET A 382 20.91 19.21 -2.64
CA MET A 382 21.46 18.28 -3.65
C MET A 382 21.07 16.81 -3.43
N ASN A 383 19.88 16.57 -2.89
CA ASN A 383 19.36 15.23 -2.68
C ASN A 383 18.69 14.69 -3.95
N ALA A 384 18.55 13.36 -4.04
CA ALA A 384 17.95 12.75 -5.21
C ALA A 384 17.09 11.53 -4.88
N ILE A 385 16.01 11.35 -5.67
CA ILE A 385 15.22 10.12 -5.75
C ILE A 385 15.29 9.66 -7.20
N VAL A 386 15.73 8.42 -7.43
CA VAL A 386 15.97 7.94 -8.79
C VAL A 386 15.49 6.50 -8.93
N ASP A 387 14.70 6.25 -9.99
CA ASP A 387 14.22 4.91 -10.34
C ASP A 387 13.49 4.23 -9.17
N CYS A 388 12.58 4.98 -8.50
CA CYS A 388 11.83 4.53 -7.34
C CYS A 388 10.33 4.44 -7.65
N ASP A 389 9.66 3.56 -6.92
CA ASP A 389 8.21 3.42 -6.91
C ASP A 389 7.68 3.88 -5.54
N LEU A 390 7.08 5.07 -5.48
CA LEU A 390 6.58 5.68 -4.25
C LEU A 390 5.06 5.56 -4.22
N TYR A 391 4.52 4.92 -3.18
CA TYR A 391 3.09 4.64 -3.14
C TYR A 391 2.49 4.71 -1.74
N GLY A 392 1.18 4.72 -1.72
CA GLY A 392 0.38 4.52 -0.55
C GLY A 392 0.02 5.81 0.18
N CYS A 393 -0.77 5.65 1.22
CA CYS A 393 -1.34 6.77 1.89
C CYS A 393 -0.28 7.64 2.56
N GLY A 394 -0.43 8.85 2.40
CA GLY A 394 0.32 9.94 2.97
C GLY A 394 -0.36 11.20 2.52
N THR A 395 -0.03 12.33 3.08
CA THR A 395 -0.52 13.57 2.51
C THR A 395 -0.03 13.71 1.09
N TYR A 396 1.25 13.50 0.87
CA TYR A 396 1.89 13.62 -0.44
C TYR A 396 2.93 12.51 -0.65
N GLY A 397 3.20 12.16 -1.89
CA GLY A 397 4.30 11.26 -2.23
C GLY A 397 5.64 11.87 -1.81
N ILE A 398 5.84 13.16 -2.07
CA ILE A 398 7.01 13.91 -1.62
C ILE A 398 6.55 15.22 -0.98
N ASP A 399 7.00 15.48 0.24
CA ASP A 399 6.91 16.79 0.92
C ASP A 399 8.32 17.37 1.06
N ALA A 400 8.57 18.53 0.44
CA ALA A 400 9.87 19.19 0.48
C ALA A 400 9.74 20.63 0.97
N ASN A 401 10.39 20.94 2.08
CA ASN A 401 10.38 22.25 2.71
C ASN A 401 11.79 22.83 2.82
N ARG A 402 12.00 24.05 2.33
CA ARG A 402 13.32 24.73 2.29
C ARG A 402 14.43 23.85 1.70
N THR A 403 14.13 23.16 0.61
CA THR A 403 15.02 22.21 -0.04
C THR A 403 15.60 22.80 -1.32
N ASN A 404 16.92 22.65 -1.50
CA ASN A 404 17.63 23.19 -2.65
C ASN A 404 18.19 22.07 -3.54
N ASN A 405 17.93 22.16 -4.86
CA ASN A 405 18.44 21.22 -5.87
C ASN A 405 18.06 19.76 -5.59
N LEU A 406 16.79 19.49 -5.28
CA LEU A 406 16.24 18.14 -5.22
C LEU A 406 15.98 17.64 -6.65
N THR A 407 16.49 16.47 -6.98
CA THR A 407 16.24 15.81 -8.27
C THR A 407 15.42 14.55 -8.06
N VAL A 408 14.30 14.45 -8.74
CA VAL A 408 13.46 13.23 -8.81
C VAL A 408 13.44 12.77 -10.26
N ALA A 409 13.92 11.56 -10.52
CA ALA A 409 14.04 11.07 -11.89
C ALA A 409 13.57 9.62 -12.02
N LYS A 410 12.89 9.30 -13.13
CA LYS A 410 12.40 7.96 -13.43
C LYS A 410 11.66 7.34 -12.24
N THR A 411 10.79 8.10 -11.61
CA THR A 411 10.14 7.72 -10.36
C THR A 411 8.63 7.76 -10.56
N ASN A 412 7.94 6.70 -10.14
CA ASN A 412 6.50 6.69 -10.03
C ASN A 412 6.08 7.28 -8.67
N ILE A 413 5.02 8.07 -8.66
CA ILE A 413 4.35 8.52 -7.44
C ILE A 413 2.87 8.27 -7.61
N HIS A 414 2.33 7.38 -6.80
CA HIS A 414 0.95 6.95 -6.98
C HIS A 414 0.27 6.56 -5.67
N ASP A 415 -1.06 6.49 -5.73
CA ASP A 415 -1.91 6.07 -4.62
C ASP A 415 -1.78 6.97 -3.37
N CYS A 416 -1.33 8.22 -3.53
CA CYS A 416 -1.22 9.19 -2.45
C CYS A 416 -2.56 9.90 -2.21
N THR A 417 -2.95 10.06 -0.94
CA THR A 417 -4.31 10.43 -0.57
C THR A 417 -4.61 11.91 -0.76
N TYR A 418 -3.68 12.82 -0.42
CA TYR A 418 -3.91 14.27 -0.51
C TYR A 418 -3.35 14.88 -1.79
N GLY A 419 -2.33 14.32 -2.36
CA GLY A 419 -1.72 14.83 -3.56
C GLY A 419 -0.40 14.17 -3.89
N ILE A 420 0.24 14.61 -4.94
CA ILE A 420 1.47 14.06 -5.45
C ILE A 420 2.68 14.68 -4.75
N LEU A 421 2.71 16.02 -4.70
CA LEU A 421 3.85 16.81 -4.26
C LEU A 421 3.40 18.02 -3.46
N GLN A 422 4.09 18.28 -2.36
CA GLN A 422 4.03 19.57 -1.67
C GLN A 422 5.43 20.16 -1.56
N LEU A 423 5.65 21.31 -2.19
CA LEU A 423 6.92 22.02 -2.20
C LEU A 423 6.74 23.38 -1.52
N ARG A 424 7.59 23.67 -0.53
CA ARG A 424 7.53 24.93 0.22
C ARG A 424 8.90 25.58 0.31
N ALA A 425 8.99 26.87 -0.02
CA ALA A 425 10.22 27.67 0.08
C ALA A 425 11.45 26.95 -0.50
N SER A 426 11.28 26.24 -1.62
CA SER A 426 12.30 25.37 -2.19
C SER A 426 12.81 25.92 -3.52
N TYR A 427 14.06 25.62 -3.86
CA TYR A 427 14.73 26.12 -5.03
C TYR A 427 15.34 25.00 -5.88
N GLY A 428 15.18 25.07 -7.23
CA GLY A 428 15.86 24.16 -8.15
C GLY A 428 15.38 22.71 -8.09
N VAL A 429 14.11 22.49 -7.76
CA VAL A 429 13.50 21.14 -7.69
C VAL A 429 13.16 20.65 -9.08
N LYS A 430 13.66 19.48 -9.46
CA LYS A 430 13.49 18.92 -10.80
C LYS A 430 12.87 17.54 -10.80
N PHE A 431 11.87 17.35 -11.66
CA PHE A 431 11.23 16.08 -11.93
C PHE A 431 11.48 15.68 -13.38
N ASN A 432 12.17 14.56 -13.62
CA ASN A 432 12.56 14.10 -14.94
C ASN A 432 12.02 12.70 -15.22
N SER A 433 11.22 12.54 -16.28
CA SER A 433 10.70 11.23 -16.71
C SER A 433 9.94 10.49 -15.61
N CYS A 434 9.18 11.21 -14.80
CA CYS A 434 8.36 10.65 -13.71
C CYS A 434 6.93 10.38 -14.18
N ASP A 435 6.28 9.40 -13.57
CA ASP A 435 4.86 9.12 -13.75
C ASP A 435 4.10 9.39 -12.47
N PHE A 436 3.03 10.20 -12.57
CA PHE A 436 2.17 10.56 -11.45
C PHE A 436 0.75 10.09 -11.74
N PHE A 437 0.28 9.09 -11.02
CA PHE A 437 -1.01 8.50 -11.31
C PHE A 437 -1.73 8.01 -10.04
N ASN A 438 -3.05 7.91 -10.13
CA ASN A 438 -3.90 7.40 -9.08
C ASN A 438 -3.83 8.17 -7.74
N ASN A 439 -3.47 9.46 -7.79
CA ASN A 439 -3.43 10.34 -6.62
C ASN A 439 -4.69 11.19 -6.53
N ARG A 440 -5.00 11.73 -5.32
CA ARG A 440 -6.24 12.47 -5.01
C ARG A 440 -6.02 13.32 -3.77
N GLU A 441 -6.83 14.12 -3.55
CA GLU A 441 -8.00 14.74 -3.08
C GLU A 441 -7.94 16.26 -3.18
N TYR A 442 -6.81 16.85 -2.71
CA TYR A 442 -6.58 18.30 -2.75
C TYR A 442 -5.82 18.67 -4.03
N THR A 443 -5.24 19.86 -4.06
CA THR A 443 -4.35 20.24 -5.16
C THR A 443 -3.22 19.21 -5.29
N LEU A 444 -3.13 18.60 -6.47
CA LEU A 444 -2.26 17.43 -6.64
C LEU A 444 -0.77 17.74 -6.59
N ILE A 445 -0.37 18.90 -7.12
CA ILE A 445 1.03 19.36 -7.16
C ILE A 445 1.05 20.80 -6.66
N GLU A 446 1.58 21.00 -5.45
CA GLU A 446 1.63 22.29 -4.79
C GLU A 446 3.04 22.86 -4.72
N GLY A 447 3.17 24.17 -4.91
CA GLY A 447 4.43 24.90 -4.77
C GLY A 447 4.22 26.32 -4.25
N TYR A 448 4.67 26.56 -3.02
CA TYR A 448 4.55 27.87 -2.35
C TYR A 448 5.92 28.45 -2.01
N GLY A 449 6.19 29.68 -2.50
CA GLY A 449 7.49 30.34 -2.31
C GLY A 449 8.64 29.57 -2.96
N CYS A 450 8.37 28.87 -4.06
CA CYS A 450 9.35 28.04 -4.76
C CYS A 450 9.88 28.76 -6.00
N GLU A 451 11.15 28.53 -6.33
CA GLU A 451 11.78 29.04 -7.53
C GLU A 451 12.48 27.93 -8.32
N ASN A 452 12.51 28.07 -9.65
CA ASN A 452 13.16 27.10 -10.56
C ASN A 452 12.68 25.66 -10.39
N VAL A 453 11.37 25.45 -10.23
CA VAL A 453 10.76 24.12 -10.26
C VAL A 453 10.54 23.71 -11.71
N GLU A 454 10.95 22.50 -12.07
CA GLU A 454 10.92 21.99 -13.43
C GLU A 454 10.35 20.57 -13.50
N PHE A 455 9.46 20.34 -14.45
CA PHE A 455 8.97 19.02 -14.85
C PHE A 455 9.32 18.78 -16.32
N SER A 456 10.09 17.74 -16.59
CA SER A 456 10.47 17.34 -17.95
C SER A 456 10.15 15.88 -18.23
N ASP A 457 9.55 15.61 -19.38
CA ASP A 457 9.16 14.28 -19.84
C ASP A 457 8.30 13.49 -18.83
N CYS A 458 7.59 14.19 -17.95
CA CYS A 458 6.70 13.58 -16.96
C CYS A 458 5.35 13.24 -17.57
N ARG A 459 4.71 12.18 -17.04
CA ARG A 459 3.33 11.83 -17.38
C ARG A 459 2.45 11.92 -16.14
N ILE A 460 1.33 12.61 -16.28
CA ILE A 460 0.34 12.85 -15.22
C ILE A 460 -0.99 12.30 -15.73
N PHE A 461 -1.47 11.20 -15.16
CA PHE A 461 -2.65 10.51 -15.68
C PHE A 461 -3.39 9.74 -14.58
N ALA A 462 -4.65 9.42 -14.83
CA ALA A 462 -5.50 8.65 -13.91
C ALA A 462 -5.58 9.21 -12.47
N ASN A 463 -5.32 10.52 -12.30
CA ASN A 463 -5.49 11.19 -11.02
C ASN A 463 -6.92 11.70 -10.84
N TRP A 464 -7.28 12.10 -9.63
CA TRP A 464 -8.59 12.66 -9.32
C TRP A 464 -8.87 13.93 -10.13
N GLY A 465 -9.83 13.82 -11.05
CA GLY A 465 -10.13 14.89 -12.01
C GLY A 465 -10.80 16.13 -11.41
N ASP A 466 -11.43 16.02 -10.24
CA ASP A 466 -12.09 17.16 -9.57
C ASP A 466 -11.13 18.03 -8.77
N ALA A 467 -9.92 17.53 -8.48
CA ALA A 467 -8.89 18.30 -7.80
C ALA A 467 -8.13 19.23 -8.77
N PRO A 468 -7.71 20.44 -8.36
CA PRO A 468 -6.77 21.23 -9.13
C PRO A 468 -5.45 20.49 -9.33
N LEU A 469 -4.93 20.46 -10.56
CA LEU A 469 -3.66 19.77 -10.82
C LEU A 469 -2.46 20.54 -10.26
N PHE A 470 -2.35 21.81 -10.59
CA PHE A 470 -1.24 22.66 -10.17
C PHE A 470 -1.71 23.79 -9.23
N GLY A 471 -1.00 23.98 -8.12
CA GLY A 471 -1.19 25.06 -7.16
C GLY A 471 0.12 25.76 -6.86
N PHE A 472 0.65 26.55 -7.83
CA PHE A 472 1.87 27.31 -7.66
C PHE A 472 1.57 28.80 -7.47
N ASP A 473 2.25 29.45 -6.55
CA ASP A 473 2.25 30.91 -6.42
C ASP A 473 3.33 31.58 -7.28
N SER A 474 4.31 30.85 -7.76
CA SER A 474 5.44 31.28 -8.56
C SER A 474 5.49 30.55 -9.91
N PRO A 475 6.22 31.08 -10.93
CA PRO A 475 6.40 30.38 -12.20
C PRO A 475 7.13 29.05 -12.04
N PHE A 476 6.75 28.04 -12.82
CA PHE A 476 7.40 26.74 -12.92
C PHE A 476 7.52 26.31 -14.39
N ARG A 477 8.37 25.33 -14.69
CA ARG A 477 8.63 24.89 -16.07
C ARG A 477 8.00 23.55 -16.35
N LEU A 478 7.39 23.44 -17.55
CA LEU A 478 6.89 22.18 -18.10
C LEU A 478 7.50 21.98 -19.49
N THR A 479 8.14 20.84 -19.73
CA THR A 479 8.76 20.51 -21.01
C THR A 479 8.56 19.05 -21.37
N GLY A 480 7.94 18.73 -22.51
CA GLY A 480 7.74 17.37 -22.97
C GLY A 480 6.77 16.54 -22.13
N CYS A 481 5.98 17.16 -21.27
CA CYS A 481 5.08 16.44 -20.38
C CYS A 481 3.78 16.01 -21.06
N GLU A 482 3.26 14.86 -20.70
CA GLU A 482 1.93 14.39 -21.09
C GLU A 482 0.98 14.49 -19.89
N ILE A 483 -0.03 15.35 -20.00
CA ILE A 483 -0.94 15.69 -18.91
C ILE A 483 -2.36 15.31 -19.30
N TYR A 484 -2.93 14.35 -18.60
CA TYR A 484 -4.29 13.85 -18.73
C TYR A 484 -5.09 14.32 -17.52
N HIS A 485 -5.76 15.45 -17.65
CA HIS A 485 -6.53 16.06 -16.56
C HIS A 485 -7.61 16.99 -17.15
N PRO A 486 -8.79 17.17 -16.48
CA PRO A 486 -9.81 18.08 -16.97
C PRO A 486 -9.26 19.50 -17.11
N LYS A 487 -9.50 20.11 -18.27
CA LYS A 487 -8.99 21.46 -18.57
C LYS A 487 -9.39 22.52 -17.57
N GLN A 488 -10.62 22.42 -17.03
CA GLN A 488 -11.13 23.36 -16.01
C GLN A 488 -10.43 23.22 -14.66
N ASN A 489 -9.75 22.09 -14.41
CA ASN A 489 -9.09 21.77 -13.15
C ASN A 489 -7.55 21.76 -13.25
N LEU A 490 -6.96 22.34 -14.30
CA LEU A 490 -5.51 22.47 -14.43
C LEU A 490 -4.87 23.41 -13.38
N GLY A 491 -5.69 24.08 -12.57
CA GLY A 491 -5.23 24.97 -11.50
C GLY A 491 -4.44 26.16 -12.04
N THR A 492 -3.25 26.41 -11.50
CA THR A 492 -2.41 27.55 -11.84
C THR A 492 -1.53 27.32 -13.09
N ILE A 493 -2.02 26.58 -14.08
CA ILE A 493 -1.28 26.24 -15.31
C ILE A 493 -0.77 27.47 -16.08
N GLN A 494 -1.42 28.62 -15.96
CA GLN A 494 -0.98 29.88 -16.58
C GLN A 494 0.38 30.39 -16.05
N ARG A 495 0.86 29.84 -14.94
CA ARG A 495 2.21 30.09 -14.39
C ARG A 495 3.26 29.18 -14.98
N ALA A 496 2.87 28.15 -15.73
CA ALA A 496 3.80 27.27 -16.41
C ALA A 496 4.49 27.97 -17.56
N ILE A 497 5.82 27.86 -17.60
CA ILE A 497 6.68 28.38 -18.65
C ILE A 497 7.16 27.19 -19.47
N GLN A 498 7.08 27.32 -20.79
CA GLN A 498 7.72 26.41 -21.73
C GLN A 498 8.77 27.17 -22.54
N GLU A 499 10.02 26.96 -22.21
CA GLU A 499 11.14 27.57 -22.93
C GLU A 499 11.98 26.47 -23.60
N GLY A 500 11.83 26.32 -24.92
CA GLY A 500 12.52 25.30 -25.70
C GLY A 500 12.04 23.87 -25.41
N GLY A 501 12.72 22.87 -25.97
CA GLY A 501 12.41 21.46 -25.78
C GLY A 501 11.15 20.94 -26.47
N ALA A 502 10.74 19.72 -26.11
CA ALA A 502 9.53 19.09 -26.66
C ALA A 502 8.25 19.76 -26.15
N PRO A 503 7.20 19.89 -26.99
CA PRO A 503 5.95 20.46 -26.57
C PRO A 503 5.23 19.59 -25.54
N ASN A 504 4.49 20.23 -24.64
CA ASN A 504 3.62 19.53 -23.72
C ASN A 504 2.32 19.09 -24.41
N LYS A 505 1.83 17.91 -24.03
CA LYS A 505 0.56 17.37 -24.48
C LYS A 505 -0.48 17.45 -23.37
N PHE A 506 -1.61 18.09 -23.64
CA PHE A 506 -2.74 18.17 -22.70
C PHE A 506 -3.94 17.40 -23.26
N VAL A 507 -4.46 16.47 -22.49
CA VAL A 507 -5.61 15.64 -22.82
C VAL A 507 -6.70 15.87 -21.76
N ASP A 508 -7.89 16.25 -22.23
CA ASP A 508 -9.04 16.52 -21.38
C ASP A 508 -9.73 15.21 -20.94
N ASN A 509 -8.97 14.32 -20.37
CA ASN A 509 -9.45 13.03 -19.87
C ASN A 509 -8.53 12.50 -18.74
N PRO A 510 -8.92 12.63 -17.47
CA PRO A 510 -8.10 12.16 -16.36
C PRO A 510 -8.04 10.64 -16.25
N LEU A 511 -9.05 9.94 -16.79
CA LEU A 511 -9.28 8.52 -16.59
C LEU A 511 -8.84 7.65 -17.80
N ASP A 512 -7.84 8.07 -18.56
CA ASP A 512 -7.32 7.23 -19.64
C ASP A 512 -6.59 6.01 -19.06
N THR A 513 -7.33 4.94 -18.87
CA THR A 513 -6.82 3.65 -18.36
C THR A 513 -5.97 2.89 -19.36
N SER A 514 -5.84 3.37 -20.60
CA SER A 514 -4.96 2.77 -21.61
C SER A 514 -3.48 3.04 -21.34
N ILE A 515 -3.18 4.06 -20.53
CA ILE A 515 -1.82 4.45 -20.19
C ILE A 515 -1.32 3.54 -19.07
N LYS A 516 -0.22 2.84 -19.33
CA LYS A 516 0.49 2.07 -18.31
C LYS A 516 1.65 2.88 -17.76
N ALA A 517 1.85 2.84 -16.46
CA ALA A 517 3.04 3.40 -15.83
C ALA A 517 4.31 2.80 -16.43
N ARG A 518 5.37 3.59 -16.44
CA ARG A 518 6.69 3.09 -16.86
C ARG A 518 7.13 2.02 -15.87
N SER A 519 7.71 0.94 -16.38
CA SER A 519 8.38 -0.03 -15.50
C SER A 519 9.65 0.62 -14.96
N ILE A 520 9.68 0.80 -13.67
CA ILE A 520 10.77 1.47 -12.93
C ILE A 520 11.01 0.75 -11.62
N GLY A 521 12.04 1.18 -10.90
CA GLY A 521 12.35 0.60 -9.60
C GLY A 521 12.95 -0.81 -9.69
N PRO A 522 12.88 -1.54 -8.57
CA PRO A 522 13.55 -2.83 -8.41
C PRO A 522 13.03 -3.94 -9.34
N ASP A 523 11.85 -3.79 -9.91
CA ASP A 523 11.27 -4.80 -10.82
C ASP A 523 11.84 -4.76 -12.24
N ARG A 524 12.68 -3.79 -12.55
CA ARG A 524 13.22 -3.55 -13.88
C ARG A 524 14.44 -4.43 -14.23
N GLN A 525 15.01 -5.08 -13.26
CA GLN A 525 16.26 -5.85 -13.42
C GLN A 525 16.03 -7.30 -13.77
#